data_58e301bfbca86c976e878cfe2107728a
#
_entry.id   58e301bfbca86c976e878cfe2107728a
#
_cell.length_a   1.000
_cell.length_b   1.000
_cell.length_c   1.000
_cell.angle_alpha   90.00
_cell.angle_beta   90.00
_cell.angle_gamma   90.00
#
_symmetry.space_group_name_H-M   'P 1'
#
loop_
_entity.id
_entity.type
_entity.pdbx_description
1 polymer ?
#
loop_
_entity_poly.entity_id
_entity_poly.type
_entity_poly.pdbx_seq_one_letter_code
_entity_poly.pdbx_strand_id
1 'polypeptide(L)'
;MNRLIPIEPDHDDPRALIVQASDMAVVSPFTSATSGTGAAVAFNSVLGTIGAVSGRYGIASLATGTTTTGRAQIQTSVIDQILFGFGRLSMSAMILTPSSLSDGTNRYGLKIGFGNQTTLITEACGGVFRYRDNINSGKWEVYVVDSASTLTQVDTGITVAASTWYRLEIIINPAASISEFFINGVRVATVTANLQSGTSITAGLLAMIIKSLGATSRTFYIDNLEFRQEVNR
;
A
#
# COMPACT_ATOMS: atom_id res chain seq x y z
N MET A 1 -4.01 16.69 -16.46
CA MET A 1 -3.09 17.82 -16.29
C MET A 1 -2.10 17.41 -15.21
N ASN A 2 -0.90 16.95 -15.60
CA ASN A 2 0.13 16.57 -14.65
C ASN A 2 0.52 17.82 -13.85
N ARG A 3 0.02 17.92 -12.65
CA ARG A 3 0.53 18.91 -11.70
C ARG A 3 1.79 18.32 -11.08
N LEU A 4 2.91 18.45 -11.80
CA LEU A 4 4.19 18.50 -11.14
C LEU A 4 4.08 19.68 -10.17
N ILE A 5 3.95 19.39 -8.89
CA ILE A 5 4.18 20.39 -7.87
C ILE A 5 5.69 20.62 -7.97
N PRO A 6 6.15 21.81 -8.43
CA PRO A 6 7.56 22.11 -8.33
C PRO A 6 7.84 22.22 -6.84
N ILE A 7 8.48 21.21 -6.28
CA ILE A 7 9.18 21.37 -5.01
C ILE A 7 10.39 22.17 -5.41
N GLU A 8 10.35 23.49 -5.16
CA GLU A 8 11.55 24.30 -5.19
C GLU A 8 12.51 23.64 -4.20
N PRO A 9 13.67 23.13 -4.64
CA PRO A 9 14.65 22.62 -3.70
C PRO A 9 15.05 23.81 -2.84
N ASP A 10 14.81 23.72 -1.54
CA ASP A 10 15.45 24.59 -0.58
C ASP A 10 16.96 24.39 -0.81
N HIS A 11 17.60 25.40 -1.41
CA HIS A 11 18.99 25.32 -1.86
C HIS A 11 19.98 25.06 -0.72
N ASP A 12 19.52 25.17 0.53
CA ASP A 12 20.31 24.99 1.73
C ASP A 12 20.08 23.62 2.42
N ASP A 13 19.19 22.75 1.91
CA ASP A 13 19.03 21.39 2.44
C ASP A 13 19.93 20.40 1.69
N PRO A 14 20.96 19.84 2.35
CA PRO A 14 21.85 18.86 1.74
C PRO A 14 21.18 17.50 1.45
N ARG A 15 19.89 17.36 1.78
CA ARG A 15 19.13 16.13 1.57
C ARG A 15 18.45 16.14 0.20
N ALA A 16 18.74 15.16 -0.62
CA ALA A 16 17.97 14.94 -1.82
C ALA A 16 16.63 14.27 -1.47
N LEU A 17 15.53 14.81 -1.99
CA LEU A 17 14.21 14.24 -1.84
C LEU A 17 13.81 13.55 -3.14
N ILE A 18 13.57 12.25 -3.09
CA ILE A 18 12.95 11.50 -4.17
C ILE A 18 11.46 11.43 -3.88
N VAL A 19 10.66 12.02 -4.76
CA VAL A 19 9.21 11.96 -4.70
C VAL A 19 8.70 11.21 -5.91
N GLN A 20 7.92 10.18 -5.68
CA GLN A 20 7.12 9.55 -6.72
C GLN A 20 5.66 9.57 -6.27
N ALA A 21 4.84 10.20 -7.07
CA ALA A 21 3.41 10.29 -6.83
C ALA A 21 2.65 9.93 -8.11
N SER A 22 1.53 9.25 -7.95
CA SER A 22 0.60 9.00 -9.04
C SER A 22 -0.83 9.24 -8.58
N ASP A 23 -1.55 10.00 -9.35
CA ASP A 23 -3.00 10.16 -9.25
C ASP A 23 -3.75 8.99 -9.93
N MET A 24 -3.05 7.89 -10.23
CA MET A 24 -3.55 6.72 -10.94
C MET A 24 -4.16 7.00 -12.33
N ALA A 25 -4.13 8.26 -12.79
CA ALA A 25 -4.46 8.60 -14.17
C ALA A 25 -3.31 8.25 -15.14
N VAL A 26 -2.11 8.14 -14.61
CA VAL A 26 -0.89 7.81 -15.37
C VAL A 26 -0.23 6.58 -14.73
N VAL A 27 -0.01 5.55 -15.53
CA VAL A 27 0.48 4.23 -15.07
C VAL A 27 1.94 4.24 -14.60
N SER A 28 2.73 5.22 -15.00
CA SER A 28 4.14 5.35 -14.58
C SER A 28 4.24 6.07 -13.22
N PRO A 29 4.98 5.58 -12.24
CA PRO A 29 6.01 4.52 -12.30
C PRO A 29 5.53 3.12 -11.86
N PHE A 30 4.24 2.87 -11.81
CA PHE A 30 3.71 1.61 -11.30
C PHE A 30 3.51 0.57 -12.39
N THR A 31 3.76 -0.68 -12.04
CA THR A 31 3.38 -1.87 -12.81
C THR A 31 2.22 -2.57 -12.15
N SER A 32 1.44 -3.30 -12.95
CA SER A 32 0.35 -4.13 -12.47
C SER A 32 0.63 -5.60 -12.65
N ALA A 33 0.14 -6.42 -11.74
CA ALA A 33 0.15 -7.88 -11.89
C ALA A 33 -1.19 -8.46 -11.41
N THR A 34 -1.64 -9.48 -12.12
CA THR A 34 -2.88 -10.20 -11.81
C THR A 34 -2.68 -11.70 -11.83
N SER A 35 -3.52 -12.42 -11.12
CA SER A 35 -3.60 -13.88 -11.14
C SER A 35 -5.04 -14.31 -10.89
N GLY A 36 -5.49 -15.33 -11.64
CA GLY A 36 -6.85 -15.84 -11.56
C GLY A 36 -7.78 -15.31 -12.66
N THR A 37 -8.78 -16.10 -13.02
CA THR A 37 -9.74 -15.75 -14.09
C THR A 37 -10.54 -14.51 -13.72
N GLY A 38 -10.53 -13.51 -14.61
CA GLY A 38 -11.22 -12.24 -14.41
C GLY A 38 -10.59 -11.31 -13.37
N ALA A 39 -9.40 -11.66 -12.85
CA ALA A 39 -8.63 -10.70 -12.06
C ALA A 39 -8.12 -9.57 -12.97
N ALA A 40 -8.24 -8.33 -12.52
CA ALA A 40 -7.93 -7.16 -13.35
C ALA A 40 -7.39 -6.01 -12.52
N VAL A 41 -6.53 -5.23 -13.14
CA VAL A 41 -6.18 -3.87 -12.73
C VAL A 41 -6.60 -2.94 -13.86
N ALA A 42 -7.38 -1.94 -13.54
CA ALA A 42 -7.75 -0.91 -14.49
C ALA A 42 -7.39 0.46 -13.93
N PHE A 43 -6.68 1.23 -14.74
CA PHE A 43 -6.40 2.64 -14.46
C PHE A 43 -7.41 3.47 -15.24
N ASN A 44 -8.07 4.38 -14.57
CA ASN A 44 -9.09 5.19 -15.19
C ASN A 44 -8.75 6.68 -15.07
N SER A 45 -8.56 7.31 -16.23
CA SER A 45 -8.33 8.75 -16.33
C SER A 45 -9.64 9.54 -16.46
N VAL A 46 -10.80 8.89 -16.57
CA VAL A 46 -12.08 9.53 -16.89
C VAL A 46 -13.07 9.44 -15.73
N LEU A 47 -13.61 10.58 -15.39
CA LEU A 47 -14.66 10.73 -14.38
C LEU A 47 -15.86 9.81 -14.66
N GLY A 48 -16.28 9.05 -13.67
CA GLY A 48 -17.56 8.37 -13.70
C GLY A 48 -17.63 7.01 -14.37
N THR A 49 -16.50 6.44 -14.83
CA THR A 49 -16.48 5.11 -15.45
C THR A 49 -16.13 3.97 -14.51
N ILE A 50 -15.75 4.26 -13.27
CA ILE A 50 -15.51 3.23 -12.24
C ILE A 50 -16.72 3.23 -11.28
N GLY A 51 -17.77 2.51 -11.63
CA GLY A 51 -18.87 2.13 -10.75
C GLY A 51 -19.30 3.18 -9.71
N ALA A 52 -19.23 2.81 -8.44
CA ALA A 52 -19.67 3.65 -7.32
C ALA A 52 -18.73 4.84 -6.98
N VAL A 53 -17.69 5.08 -7.75
CA VAL A 53 -16.65 6.09 -7.44
C VAL A 53 -16.81 7.32 -8.35
N SER A 54 -18.02 7.75 -8.60
CA SER A 54 -18.28 8.96 -9.40
C SER A 54 -17.73 10.21 -8.69
N GLY A 55 -17.15 11.11 -9.45
CA GLY A 55 -16.64 12.38 -8.94
C GLY A 55 -15.15 12.43 -8.63
N ARG A 56 -14.41 11.33 -8.80
CA ARG A 56 -12.95 11.29 -8.65
C ARG A 56 -12.27 10.96 -9.97
N TYR A 57 -11.09 11.55 -10.18
CA TYR A 57 -10.25 11.30 -11.34
C TYR A 57 -9.03 10.46 -10.92
N GLY A 58 -8.48 9.70 -11.87
CA GLY A 58 -7.21 9.03 -11.65
C GLY A 58 -7.27 7.87 -10.66
N ILE A 59 -8.38 7.13 -10.63
CA ILE A 59 -8.54 5.99 -9.73
C ILE A 59 -8.07 4.71 -10.41
N ALA A 60 -7.28 3.90 -9.70
CA ALA A 60 -7.02 2.53 -10.07
C ALA A 60 -8.04 1.60 -9.37
N SER A 61 -8.57 0.63 -10.11
CA SER A 61 -9.36 -0.47 -9.56
C SER A 61 -8.59 -1.78 -9.63
N LEU A 62 -8.61 -2.53 -8.53
CA LEU A 62 -7.97 -3.82 -8.40
C LEU A 62 -9.04 -4.86 -8.07
N ALA A 63 -9.32 -5.76 -9.02
CA ALA A 63 -10.37 -6.77 -8.91
C ALA A 63 -9.79 -8.18 -8.83
N THR A 64 -10.27 -8.99 -7.89
CA THR A 64 -9.78 -10.37 -7.68
C THR A 64 -10.27 -11.38 -8.71
N GLY A 65 -11.28 -11.04 -9.51
CA GLY A 65 -11.90 -12.02 -10.42
C GLY A 65 -12.69 -13.10 -9.70
N THR A 66 -12.97 -14.18 -10.42
CA THR A 66 -13.92 -15.24 -10.00
C THR A 66 -13.27 -16.54 -9.52
N THR A 67 -11.94 -16.66 -9.56
CA THR A 67 -11.23 -17.81 -8.97
C THR A 67 -11.09 -17.65 -7.46
N THR A 68 -10.93 -18.75 -6.74
CA THR A 68 -10.77 -18.77 -5.28
C THR A 68 -9.45 -18.18 -4.80
N THR A 69 -8.47 -18.03 -5.69
CA THR A 69 -7.11 -17.52 -5.40
C THR A 69 -6.76 -16.28 -6.21
N GLY A 70 -7.77 -15.56 -6.70
CA GLY A 70 -7.57 -14.39 -7.55
C GLY A 70 -6.83 -13.24 -6.84
N ARG A 71 -5.91 -12.59 -7.56
CA ARG A 71 -5.10 -11.49 -7.08
C ARG A 71 -5.04 -10.36 -8.09
N ALA A 72 -5.06 -9.13 -7.60
CA ALA A 72 -4.71 -7.94 -8.37
C ALA A 72 -3.81 -7.04 -7.52
N GLN A 73 -2.76 -6.49 -8.12
CA GLN A 73 -1.81 -5.62 -7.43
C GLN A 73 -1.26 -4.55 -8.37
N ILE A 74 -0.88 -3.43 -7.77
CA ILE A 74 0.02 -2.44 -8.35
C ILE A 74 1.25 -2.35 -7.46
N GLN A 75 2.39 -2.11 -8.08
CA GLN A 75 3.67 -1.96 -7.38
C GLN A 75 4.60 -1.04 -8.17
N THR A 76 5.61 -0.50 -7.56
CA THR A 76 6.68 0.18 -8.29
C THR A 76 7.31 -0.78 -9.32
N SER A 77 7.71 -0.25 -10.46
CA SER A 77 8.12 -1.06 -11.63
C SER A 77 9.29 -2.00 -11.36
N VAL A 78 10.10 -1.69 -10.36
CA VAL A 78 11.18 -2.56 -9.86
C VAL A 78 10.95 -2.73 -8.37
N ILE A 79 10.82 -3.97 -7.92
CA ILE A 79 10.54 -4.31 -6.51
C ILE A 79 11.64 -3.74 -5.58
N ASP A 80 12.82 -3.47 -6.12
CA ASP A 80 14.02 -3.13 -5.37
C ASP A 80 14.42 -1.63 -5.51
N GLN A 81 13.46 -0.72 -5.59
CA GLN A 81 13.74 0.72 -5.77
C GLN A 81 13.93 1.49 -4.47
N ILE A 82 13.47 0.95 -3.34
CA ILE A 82 13.48 1.64 -2.05
C ILE A 82 14.51 0.99 -1.15
N LEU A 83 15.47 1.79 -0.69
CA LEU A 83 16.52 1.37 0.22
C LEU A 83 16.22 1.91 1.63
N PHE A 84 16.01 1.03 2.57
CA PHE A 84 15.62 1.40 3.93
C PHE A 84 16.69 2.14 4.75
N GLY A 85 17.94 2.01 4.42
CA GLY A 85 19.06 2.58 5.20
C GLY A 85 19.48 4.01 4.83
N PHE A 86 18.90 4.62 3.79
CA PHE A 86 19.40 5.87 3.22
C PHE A 86 18.73 7.15 3.71
N GLY A 87 17.78 7.08 4.60
CA GLY A 87 17.09 8.24 5.13
C GLY A 87 15.64 7.93 5.47
N ARG A 88 14.90 8.98 5.80
CA ARG A 88 13.49 8.86 6.14
C ARG A 88 12.67 8.48 4.91
N LEU A 89 11.80 7.52 5.08
CA LEU A 89 10.81 7.10 4.09
C LEU A 89 9.42 7.47 4.55
N SER A 90 8.57 7.89 3.64
CA SER A 90 7.14 8.01 3.90
C SER A 90 6.34 7.56 2.70
N MET A 91 5.16 7.01 2.95
CA MET A 91 4.15 6.76 1.94
C MET A 91 2.81 7.29 2.38
N SER A 92 1.98 7.66 1.42
CA SER A 92 0.56 7.99 1.60
C SER A 92 -0.25 7.30 0.52
N ALA A 93 -1.36 6.69 0.92
CA ALA A 93 -2.32 6.08 -0.01
C ALA A 93 -3.74 6.48 0.38
N MET A 94 -4.55 6.89 -0.60
CA MET A 94 -5.98 7.05 -0.45
C MET A 94 -6.68 5.85 -1.08
N ILE A 95 -7.37 5.06 -0.27
CA ILE A 95 -7.99 3.81 -0.72
C ILE A 95 -9.48 3.77 -0.41
N LEU A 96 -10.25 3.08 -1.25
CA LEU A 96 -11.64 2.73 -0.97
C LEU A 96 -11.76 1.21 -0.84
N THR A 97 -12.25 0.77 0.31
CA THR A 97 -12.50 -0.65 0.58
C THR A 97 -13.62 -1.21 -0.30
N PRO A 98 -13.62 -2.53 -0.57
CA PRO A 98 -14.72 -3.17 -1.31
C PRO A 98 -16.10 -2.91 -0.70
N SER A 99 -17.12 -2.93 -1.55
CA SER A 99 -18.52 -2.74 -1.14
C SER A 99 -19.05 -3.86 -0.24
N SER A 100 -18.40 -5.02 -0.27
CA SER A 100 -18.65 -6.09 0.70
C SER A 100 -17.32 -6.53 1.28
N LEU A 101 -17.24 -6.59 2.58
CA LEU A 101 -16.05 -7.04 3.28
C LEU A 101 -15.81 -8.55 3.10
N SER A 102 -14.60 -8.97 3.42
CA SER A 102 -14.23 -10.38 3.52
C SER A 102 -15.06 -11.08 4.58
N ASP A 103 -15.46 -12.30 4.32
CA ASP A 103 -16.27 -13.12 5.21
C ASP A 103 -15.87 -14.61 5.12
N GLY A 104 -16.54 -15.47 5.85
CA GLY A 104 -16.26 -16.92 5.85
C GLY A 104 -16.52 -17.63 4.53
N THR A 105 -17.24 -17.03 3.58
CA THR A 105 -17.59 -17.58 2.27
C THR A 105 -16.74 -17.00 1.14
N ASN A 106 -16.51 -15.68 1.18
CA ASN A 106 -15.74 -14.95 0.16
C ASN A 106 -14.60 -14.21 0.86
N ARG A 107 -13.53 -14.94 1.14
CA ARG A 107 -12.40 -14.42 1.91
C ARG A 107 -11.35 -13.77 1.02
N TYR A 108 -10.96 -12.58 1.39
CA TYR A 108 -9.86 -11.84 0.78
C TYR A 108 -9.10 -11.02 1.83
N GLY A 109 -7.93 -10.54 1.46
CA GLY A 109 -7.19 -9.56 2.25
C GLY A 109 -6.68 -8.41 1.39
N LEU A 110 -6.38 -7.31 2.06
CA LEU A 110 -5.72 -6.13 1.49
C LEU A 110 -4.33 -6.00 2.08
N LYS A 111 -3.38 -5.49 1.28
CA LYS A 111 -2.04 -5.14 1.72
C LYS A 111 -1.58 -3.90 1.00
N ILE A 112 -1.17 -2.86 1.76
CA ILE A 112 -0.74 -1.57 1.24
C ILE A 112 0.47 -1.11 2.03
N GLY A 113 1.57 -0.73 1.36
CA GLY A 113 2.78 -0.22 2.00
C GLY A 113 4.06 -0.58 1.29
N PHE A 114 5.15 -0.58 2.05
CA PHE A 114 6.47 -0.99 1.58
C PHE A 114 6.64 -2.49 1.75
N GLY A 115 6.91 -3.19 0.66
CA GLY A 115 7.08 -4.63 0.69
C GLY A 115 7.61 -5.19 -0.62
N ASN A 116 7.93 -6.47 -0.64
CA ASN A 116 8.50 -7.15 -1.80
C ASN A 116 7.83 -8.50 -2.13
N GLN A 117 6.79 -8.88 -1.40
CA GLN A 117 6.10 -10.16 -1.58
C GLN A 117 4.72 -9.99 -2.17
N THR A 118 4.36 -10.97 -2.98
CA THR A 118 3.06 -11.02 -3.67
C THR A 118 2.00 -11.83 -2.90
N THR A 119 2.25 -12.13 -1.63
CA THR A 119 1.33 -12.84 -0.74
C THR A 119 0.85 -11.93 0.38
N LEU A 120 -0.25 -12.28 1.04
CA LEU A 120 -0.74 -11.55 2.22
C LEU A 120 0.02 -11.87 3.51
N ILE A 121 0.68 -13.02 3.55
CA ILE A 121 1.13 -13.62 4.80
C ILE A 121 2.59 -13.32 5.08
N THR A 122 3.41 -13.26 4.04
CA THR A 122 4.86 -13.10 4.16
C THR A 122 5.33 -11.81 3.52
N GLU A 123 6.26 -11.16 4.17
CA GLU A 123 7.17 -10.16 3.61
C GLU A 123 8.59 -10.63 3.90
N ALA A 124 9.51 -10.42 2.98
CA ALA A 124 10.93 -10.60 3.29
C ALA A 124 11.49 -9.36 3.97
N CYS A 125 10.87 -8.20 3.74
CA CYS A 125 11.18 -6.95 4.42
C CYS A 125 10.08 -5.94 4.18
N GLY A 126 9.87 -4.99 5.07
CA GLY A 126 8.96 -3.88 4.84
C GLY A 126 8.07 -3.50 6.00
N GLY A 127 7.15 -2.59 5.71
CA GLY A 127 6.10 -2.16 6.62
C GLY A 127 4.82 -1.90 5.84
N VAL A 128 3.74 -2.57 6.19
CA VAL A 128 2.48 -2.52 5.46
C VAL A 128 1.28 -2.41 6.41
N PHE A 129 0.22 -1.78 5.92
CA PHE A 129 -1.12 -2.03 6.42
C PHE A 129 -1.69 -3.29 5.79
N ARG A 130 -2.36 -4.09 6.60
CA ARG A 130 -3.01 -5.33 6.18
C ARG A 130 -4.42 -5.45 6.76
N TYR A 131 -5.33 -6.01 5.97
CA TYR A 131 -6.67 -6.38 6.41
C TYR A 131 -6.95 -7.83 6.07
N ARG A 132 -7.50 -8.56 7.04
CA ARG A 132 -8.05 -9.93 6.88
C ARG A 132 -9.19 -10.12 7.88
N ASP A 133 -10.34 -10.63 7.42
CA ASP A 133 -11.52 -10.83 8.26
C ASP A 133 -11.31 -11.85 9.39
N ASN A 134 -10.55 -12.90 9.10
CA ASN A 134 -10.30 -14.01 10.02
C ASN A 134 -9.11 -13.79 10.96
N ILE A 135 -8.47 -12.66 10.86
CA ILE A 135 -7.36 -12.25 11.72
C ILE A 135 -7.70 -10.89 12.29
N ASN A 136 -7.39 -10.69 13.58
CA ASN A 136 -7.58 -9.41 14.26
C ASN A 136 -9.01 -8.87 14.20
N SER A 137 -10.00 -9.77 14.15
CA SER A 137 -11.44 -9.43 14.14
C SER A 137 -11.84 -8.42 13.04
N GLY A 138 -11.20 -8.51 11.86
CA GLY A 138 -11.48 -7.63 10.73
C GLY A 138 -11.03 -6.18 10.89
N LYS A 139 -10.07 -5.92 11.77
CA LYS A 139 -9.44 -4.61 11.93
C LYS A 139 -8.25 -4.46 10.99
N TRP A 140 -7.83 -3.21 10.77
CA TRP A 140 -6.52 -2.95 10.20
C TRP A 140 -5.42 -3.45 11.11
N GLU A 141 -4.44 -4.11 10.52
CA GLU A 141 -3.19 -4.53 11.16
C GLU A 141 -2.02 -3.75 10.57
N VAL A 142 -1.03 -3.48 11.39
CA VAL A 142 0.30 -3.09 10.97
C VAL A 142 1.21 -4.31 11.02
N TYR A 143 1.97 -4.52 9.96
CA TYR A 143 2.86 -5.65 9.80
C TYR A 143 4.23 -5.15 9.36
N VAL A 144 5.22 -5.30 10.24
CA VAL A 144 6.60 -4.86 10.01
C VAL A 144 7.52 -6.08 10.06
N VAL A 145 8.41 -6.19 9.09
CA VAL A 145 9.35 -7.30 8.99
C VAL A 145 10.74 -6.75 8.72
N ASP A 146 11.71 -7.19 9.48
CA ASP A 146 13.12 -6.88 9.29
C ASP A 146 13.80 -7.76 8.22
N SER A 147 15.08 -7.54 7.98
CA SER A 147 15.90 -8.32 7.03
C SER A 147 16.11 -9.78 7.41
N ALA A 148 15.94 -10.11 8.67
CA ALA A 148 16.01 -11.49 9.17
C ALA A 148 14.67 -12.20 9.12
N SER A 149 13.66 -11.57 8.49
CA SER A 149 12.27 -12.06 8.44
C SER A 149 11.61 -12.15 9.81
N THR A 150 12.08 -11.35 10.78
CA THR A 150 11.45 -11.25 12.09
C THR A 150 10.29 -10.28 12.03
N LEU A 151 9.15 -10.74 12.51
CA LEU A 151 7.87 -10.07 12.39
C LEU A 151 7.50 -9.30 13.64
N THR A 152 7.01 -8.06 13.45
CA THR A 152 6.20 -7.34 14.43
C THR A 152 4.83 -7.07 13.85
N GLN A 153 3.77 -7.47 14.55
CA GLN A 153 2.38 -7.26 14.19
C GLN A 153 1.68 -6.45 15.27
N VAL A 154 0.93 -5.42 14.87
CA VAL A 154 0.20 -4.53 15.79
C VAL A 154 -1.25 -4.41 15.34
N ASP A 155 -2.17 -4.59 16.29
CA ASP A 155 -3.59 -4.24 16.12
C ASP A 155 -3.74 -2.72 16.17
N THR A 156 -4.30 -2.12 15.13
CA THR A 156 -4.55 -0.68 15.10
C THR A 156 -5.77 -0.24 15.92
N GLY A 157 -6.60 -1.18 16.33
CA GLY A 157 -7.90 -0.89 16.97
C GLY A 157 -9.00 -0.47 15.97
N ILE A 158 -8.67 -0.19 14.71
CA ILE A 158 -9.61 0.36 13.71
C ILE A 158 -10.25 -0.77 12.93
N THR A 159 -11.55 -0.99 13.13
CA THR A 159 -12.34 -1.94 12.34
C THR A 159 -12.52 -1.41 10.91
N VAL A 160 -12.25 -2.28 9.94
CA VAL A 160 -12.44 -1.95 8.53
C VAL A 160 -13.93 -1.89 8.21
N ALA A 161 -14.37 -0.82 7.55
CA ALA A 161 -15.74 -0.66 7.07
C ALA A 161 -15.79 -0.83 5.54
N ALA A 162 -16.90 -1.38 5.03
CA ALA A 162 -17.15 -1.51 3.60
C ALA A 162 -17.39 -0.13 2.95
N SER A 163 -17.10 0.00 1.67
CA SER A 163 -17.32 1.23 0.88
C SER A 163 -16.79 2.50 1.58
N THR A 164 -15.67 2.38 2.27
CA THR A 164 -15.13 3.46 3.10
C THR A 164 -13.77 3.89 2.61
N TRP A 165 -13.58 5.20 2.47
CA TRP A 165 -12.30 5.80 2.15
C TRP A 165 -11.40 5.84 3.39
N TYR A 166 -10.16 5.40 3.22
CA TYR A 166 -9.10 5.51 4.22
C TYR A 166 -7.89 6.19 3.60
N ARG A 167 -7.32 7.15 4.31
CA ARG A 167 -5.98 7.64 4.07
C ARG A 167 -5.03 6.85 4.97
N LEU A 168 -4.14 6.08 4.36
CA LEU A 168 -3.13 5.28 5.04
C LEU A 168 -1.78 5.94 4.85
N GLU A 169 -1.03 6.13 5.93
CA GLU A 169 0.30 6.76 5.88
C GLU A 169 1.28 5.94 6.71
N ILE A 170 2.47 5.75 6.19
CA ILE A 170 3.60 5.08 6.86
C ILE A 170 4.79 6.01 6.82
N ILE A 171 5.43 6.19 7.97
CA ILE A 171 6.67 6.93 8.10
C ILE A 171 7.70 5.99 8.73
N ILE A 172 8.79 5.74 8.02
CA ILE A 172 9.93 4.95 8.50
C ILE A 172 11.09 5.91 8.69
N ASN A 173 11.58 6.01 9.92
CA ASN A 173 12.74 6.83 10.26
C ASN A 173 13.88 5.93 10.78
N PRO A 174 14.81 5.51 9.92
CA PRO A 174 15.91 4.62 10.33
C PRO A 174 16.81 5.23 11.40
N ALA A 175 17.07 6.54 11.34
CA ALA A 175 17.93 7.23 12.30
C ALA A 175 17.36 7.23 13.72
N ALA A 176 16.02 7.27 13.83
CA ALA A 176 15.32 7.19 15.12
C ALA A 176 14.94 5.76 15.50
N SER A 177 15.21 4.78 14.62
CA SER A 177 14.77 3.39 14.79
C SER A 177 13.27 3.28 15.08
N ILE A 178 12.45 3.97 14.27
CA ILE A 178 11.02 4.06 14.48
C ILE A 178 10.25 3.96 13.15
N SER A 179 9.12 3.26 13.19
CA SER A 179 8.10 3.29 12.12
C SER A 179 6.76 3.68 12.72
N GLU A 180 6.12 4.68 12.13
CA GLU A 180 4.84 5.22 12.55
C GLU A 180 3.80 4.98 11.46
N PHE A 181 2.59 4.65 11.89
CA PHE A 181 1.47 4.31 11.03
C PHE A 181 0.26 5.15 11.38
N PHE A 182 -0.38 5.74 10.35
CA PHE A 182 -1.50 6.65 10.53
C PHE A 182 -2.68 6.19 9.65
N ILE A 183 -3.88 6.28 10.21
CA ILE A 183 -5.15 6.11 9.48
C ILE A 183 -5.93 7.40 9.61
N ASN A 184 -6.28 8.02 8.48
CA ASN A 184 -7.01 9.29 8.43
C ASN A 184 -6.34 10.41 9.26
N GLY A 185 -5.01 10.46 9.25
CA GLY A 185 -4.20 11.43 9.97
C GLY A 185 -4.03 11.14 11.47
N VAL A 186 -4.64 10.08 12.00
CA VAL A 186 -4.46 9.66 13.39
C VAL A 186 -3.41 8.57 13.48
N ARG A 187 -2.40 8.75 14.33
CA ARG A 187 -1.39 7.72 14.55
C ARG A 187 -2.00 6.53 15.29
N VAL A 188 -1.97 5.35 14.66
CA VAL A 188 -2.58 4.11 15.15
C VAL A 188 -1.57 3.09 15.64
N ALA A 189 -0.31 3.21 15.21
CA ALA A 189 0.76 2.36 15.69
C ALA A 189 2.12 3.06 15.63
N THR A 190 2.99 2.66 16.52
CA THR A 190 4.41 2.99 16.54
C THR A 190 5.18 1.69 16.77
N VAL A 191 6.12 1.37 15.89
CA VAL A 191 6.94 0.17 15.96
C VAL A 191 8.40 0.58 16.11
N THR A 192 9.08 0.01 17.11
CA THR A 192 10.49 0.29 17.43
C THR A 192 11.36 -0.97 17.41
N ALA A 193 10.75 -2.13 17.11
CA ALA A 193 11.44 -3.42 17.02
C ALA A 193 11.29 -4.01 15.61
N ASN A 194 12.29 -4.82 15.22
CA ASN A 194 12.31 -5.53 13.93
C ASN A 194 12.12 -4.60 12.74
N LEU A 195 12.72 -3.41 12.83
CA LEU A 195 12.67 -2.42 11.76
C LEU A 195 13.70 -2.74 10.69
N GLN A 196 13.36 -2.33 9.48
CA GLN A 196 14.28 -2.39 8.38
C GLN A 196 15.47 -1.45 8.64
N SER A 197 16.66 -2.00 8.65
CA SER A 197 17.92 -1.26 8.78
C SER A 197 18.94 -1.82 7.79
N GLY A 198 19.77 -0.94 7.27
CA GLY A 198 20.85 -1.33 6.34
C GLY A 198 20.57 -0.94 4.90
N THR A 199 21.67 -0.76 4.16
CA THR A 199 21.69 -0.21 2.80
C THR A 199 21.49 -1.24 1.69
N SER A 200 21.38 -2.52 2.05
CA SER A 200 21.23 -3.63 1.09
C SER A 200 19.82 -4.21 1.03
N ILE A 201 18.89 -3.65 1.81
CA ILE A 201 17.52 -4.17 1.86
C ILE A 201 16.63 -3.30 1.01
N THR A 202 16.01 -3.92 0.04
CA THR A 202 15.21 -3.29 -0.97
C THR A 202 13.75 -3.71 -0.85
N ALA A 203 12.86 -2.76 -1.10
CA ALA A 203 11.44 -2.98 -1.20
C ALA A 203 10.86 -2.15 -2.34
N GLY A 204 9.62 -2.43 -2.67
CA GLY A 204 8.78 -1.58 -3.51
C GLY A 204 7.62 -1.01 -2.72
N LEU A 205 7.00 0.02 -3.26
CA LEU A 205 5.68 0.43 -2.84
C LEU A 205 4.66 -0.47 -3.52
N LEU A 206 3.73 -1.03 -2.76
CA LEU A 206 2.71 -1.92 -3.29
C LEU A 206 1.33 -1.66 -2.70
N ALA A 207 0.32 -1.99 -3.48
CA ALA A 207 -1.05 -2.13 -3.02
C ALA A 207 -1.68 -3.34 -3.70
N MET A 208 -2.33 -4.20 -2.92
CA MET A 208 -2.78 -5.51 -3.38
C MET A 208 -4.09 -5.91 -2.73
N ILE A 209 -4.93 -6.58 -3.50
CA ILE A 209 -6.03 -7.42 -3.03
C ILE A 209 -5.78 -8.86 -3.46
N ILE A 210 -5.94 -9.80 -2.54
CA ILE A 210 -5.79 -11.23 -2.83
C ILE A 210 -6.88 -12.04 -2.17
N LYS A 211 -7.46 -12.97 -2.90
CA LYS A 211 -8.51 -13.86 -2.45
C LYS A 211 -7.93 -15.20 -1.98
N SER A 212 -8.52 -15.76 -0.94
CA SER A 212 -8.18 -17.08 -0.42
C SER A 212 -9.38 -18.04 -0.36
N LEU A 213 -10.61 -17.55 -0.62
CA LEU A 213 -11.82 -18.35 -0.64
C LEU A 213 -12.92 -17.67 -1.45
N GLY A 214 -13.82 -18.48 -2.04
CA GLY A 214 -15.01 -18.03 -2.74
C GLY A 214 -14.77 -17.55 -4.18
N ALA A 215 -15.82 -17.53 -4.97
CA ALA A 215 -15.78 -17.17 -6.40
C ALA A 215 -16.26 -15.75 -6.71
N THR A 216 -16.77 -15.01 -5.73
CA THR A 216 -17.25 -13.64 -5.95
C THR A 216 -16.07 -12.69 -6.11
N SER A 217 -16.06 -11.92 -7.20
CA SER A 217 -15.07 -10.87 -7.40
C SER A 217 -15.22 -9.78 -6.35
N ARG A 218 -14.10 -9.30 -5.84
CA ARG A 218 -14.03 -8.14 -4.94
C ARG A 218 -13.12 -7.11 -5.57
N THR A 219 -13.53 -5.86 -5.49
CA THR A 219 -12.80 -4.74 -6.08
C THR A 219 -12.47 -3.72 -5.00
N PHE A 220 -11.23 -3.31 -4.97
CA PHE A 220 -10.71 -2.27 -4.11
C PHE A 220 -10.13 -1.16 -5.01
N TYR A 221 -10.20 0.08 -4.54
CA TYR A 221 -9.80 1.23 -5.36
C TYR A 221 -8.71 2.03 -4.67
N ILE A 222 -7.87 2.65 -5.49
CA ILE A 222 -6.78 3.53 -5.05
C ILE A 222 -6.88 4.82 -5.84
N ASP A 223 -7.00 5.94 -5.13
CA ASP A 223 -7.05 7.28 -5.74
C ASP A 223 -5.65 7.89 -5.84
N ASN A 224 -4.90 7.82 -4.76
CA ASN A 224 -3.53 8.33 -4.70
C ASN A 224 -2.60 7.32 -4.05
N LEU A 225 -1.42 7.16 -4.60
CA LEU A 225 -0.34 6.37 -4.03
C LEU A 225 0.97 7.11 -4.23
N GLU A 226 1.56 7.56 -3.15
CA GLU A 226 2.76 8.40 -3.12
C GLU A 226 3.78 7.83 -2.17
N PHE A 227 5.07 7.90 -2.51
CA PHE A 227 6.14 7.74 -1.54
C PHE A 227 7.19 8.85 -1.70
N ARG A 228 7.90 9.10 -0.62
CA ARG A 228 9.02 10.04 -0.54
C ARG A 228 10.16 9.37 0.20
N GLN A 229 11.36 9.57 -0.30
CA GLN A 229 12.58 9.14 0.36
C GLN A 229 13.54 10.31 0.48
N GLU A 230 13.96 10.60 1.70
CA GLU A 230 15.09 11.51 1.96
C GLU A 230 16.39 10.74 1.75
N VAL A 231 17.28 11.29 0.97
CA VAL A 231 18.58 10.69 0.69
C VAL A 231 19.65 11.59 1.29
N ASN A 232 20.33 11.09 2.32
CA ASN A 232 21.51 11.76 2.85
C ASN A 232 22.67 11.64 1.84
N ARG A 233 23.20 12.75 1.40
CA ARG A 233 24.38 12.83 0.52
C ARG A 233 25.62 13.16 1.32
#